data_81048a3aab8813b1a8f34cc1ae2ce8cf
#
_entry.id   81048a3aab8813b1a8f34cc1ae2ce8cf
#
_cell.length_a   1.000
_cell.length_b   1.000
_cell.length_c   1.000
_cell.angle_alpha   90.00
_cell.angle_beta   90.00
_cell.angle_gamma   90.00
#
_symmetry.space_group_name_H-M   'P 1'
#
loop_
_entity.id
_entity.type
_entity.pdbx_description
1 polymer ?
#
loop_
_entity_poly.entity_id
_entity_poly.type
_entity_poly.pdbx_seq_one_letter_code
_entity_poly.pdbx_strand_id
1 'polypeptide(L)'
;MRIAVNTRLLLKDKLEGIGWFTYETLIRITRNHPEHQFFFIFDRPYHNSFIFSNNITPLVVPPPARHPFLWYYWFEFKIPKTLKAINADVLVSPDGYISLKSDTPQVAVIHDINFYHAPQGLPFFTSHYMNYFFPRFAQKAKRVVTVSQFSRTD
;
A
#
# COMPACT_ATOMS: atom_id res chain seq x y z
N MET A 1 9.87 -12.58 10.19
CA MET A 1 9.30 -12.45 8.84
C MET A 1 9.90 -11.25 8.12
N ARG A 2 9.94 -11.29 6.80
CA ARG A 2 10.32 -10.19 5.90
C ARG A 2 9.04 -9.54 5.36
N ILE A 3 8.63 -8.44 5.96
CA ILE A 3 7.36 -7.78 5.68
C ILE A 3 7.60 -6.57 4.77
N ALA A 4 7.14 -6.64 3.53
CA ALA A 4 7.14 -5.51 2.63
C ALA A 4 5.93 -4.61 2.93
N VAL A 5 6.13 -3.30 2.91
CA VAL A 5 5.04 -2.34 3.13
C VAL A 5 5.04 -1.31 2.02
N ASN A 6 3.90 -1.11 1.39
CA ASN A 6 3.69 0.00 0.46
C ASN A 6 3.58 1.31 1.27
N THR A 7 4.58 2.16 1.15
CA THR A 7 4.69 3.43 1.90
C THR A 7 4.68 4.66 0.99
N ARG A 8 4.15 4.52 -0.25
CA ARG A 8 4.12 5.61 -1.25
C ARG A 8 3.37 6.87 -0.79
N LEU A 9 2.48 6.76 0.20
CA LEU A 9 1.71 7.87 0.77
C LEU A 9 2.34 8.49 2.02
N LEU A 10 3.50 8.01 2.47
CA LEU A 10 4.30 8.69 3.49
C LEU A 10 5.08 9.85 2.85
N LEU A 11 4.42 10.98 2.72
CA LEU A 11 4.96 12.20 2.12
C LEU A 11 5.21 13.22 3.22
N LYS A 12 6.45 13.73 3.32
CA LYS A 12 6.79 14.78 4.29
C LYS A 12 5.91 16.01 4.05
N ASP A 13 5.41 16.58 5.13
CA ASP A 13 4.58 17.79 5.15
C ASP A 13 3.26 17.65 4.36
N LYS A 14 2.90 16.43 3.95
CA LYS A 14 1.67 16.13 3.22
C LYS A 14 1.10 14.76 3.60
N LEU A 15 0.96 14.51 4.91
CA LEU A 15 0.23 13.34 5.38
C LEU A 15 -1.27 13.66 5.39
N GLU A 16 -2.01 13.02 4.51
CA GLU A 16 -3.47 13.01 4.49
C GLU A 16 -3.99 11.77 5.24
N GLY A 17 -5.30 11.55 5.34
CA GLY A 17 -5.91 10.51 6.18
C GLY A 17 -5.25 9.13 6.08
N ILE A 18 -5.07 8.57 4.87
CA ILE A 18 -4.40 7.28 4.68
C ILE A 18 -2.90 7.37 5.05
N GLY A 19 -2.26 8.50 4.79
CA GLY A 19 -0.87 8.74 5.19
C GLY A 19 -0.71 8.72 6.72
N TRP A 20 -1.59 9.41 7.44
CA TRP A 20 -1.60 9.38 8.91
C TRP A 20 -1.91 7.99 9.47
N PHE A 21 -2.91 7.30 8.93
CA PHE A 21 -3.20 5.92 9.29
C PHE A 21 -1.96 5.02 9.12
N THR A 22 -1.31 5.13 7.96
CA THR A 22 -0.10 4.37 7.65
C THR A 22 1.02 4.67 8.64
N TYR A 23 1.29 5.94 8.89
CA TYR A 23 2.33 6.41 9.82
C TYR A 23 2.11 5.88 11.23
N GLU A 24 0.93 6.13 11.80
CA GLU A 24 0.57 5.75 13.17
C GLU A 24 0.54 4.23 13.36
N THR A 25 0.07 3.50 12.37
CA THR A 25 0.03 2.04 12.42
C THR A 25 1.44 1.45 12.33
N LEU A 26 2.26 1.94 11.41
CA LEU A 26 3.60 1.39 11.20
C LEU A 26 4.56 1.69 12.35
N ILE A 27 4.49 2.87 12.98
CA ILE A 27 5.27 3.17 14.20
C ILE A 27 5.01 2.10 15.27
N ARG A 28 3.75 1.76 15.51
CA ARG A 28 3.37 0.79 16.53
C ARG A 28 3.78 -0.63 16.15
N ILE A 29 3.48 -1.04 14.93
CA ILE A 29 3.78 -2.40 14.47
C ILE A 29 5.28 -2.66 14.47
N THR A 30 6.09 -1.75 13.94
CA THR A 30 7.54 -1.97 13.85
C THR A 30 8.21 -1.97 15.23
N ARG A 31 7.76 -1.15 16.15
CA ARG A 31 8.28 -1.12 17.52
C ARG A 31 7.85 -2.31 18.38
N ASN A 32 6.62 -2.79 18.19
CA ASN A 32 6.09 -3.92 18.94
C ASN A 32 6.54 -5.27 18.40
N HIS A 33 7.12 -5.30 17.18
CA HIS A 33 7.59 -6.52 16.52
C HIS A 33 9.04 -6.38 16.03
N PRO A 34 10.00 -6.20 16.95
CA PRO A 34 11.42 -6.04 16.59
C PRO A 34 12.02 -7.29 15.96
N GLU A 35 11.41 -8.46 16.14
CA GLU A 35 11.82 -9.74 15.54
C GLU A 35 11.51 -9.83 14.04
N HIS A 36 10.73 -8.89 13.48
CA HIS A 36 10.41 -8.83 12.06
C HIS A 36 11.26 -7.78 11.36
N GLN A 37 11.59 -8.02 10.09
CA GLN A 37 12.24 -7.05 9.21
C GLN A 37 11.19 -6.41 8.30
N PHE A 38 11.12 -5.10 8.33
CA PHE A 38 10.17 -4.31 7.52
C PHE A 38 10.90 -3.65 6.36
N PHE A 39 10.38 -3.83 5.14
CA PHE A 39 10.87 -3.18 3.93
C PHE A 39 9.85 -2.12 3.51
N PHE A 40 10.17 -0.86 3.75
CA PHE A 40 9.30 0.26 3.36
C PHE A 40 9.57 0.64 1.92
N ILE A 41 8.58 0.40 1.04
CA ILE A 41 8.71 0.62 -0.40
C ILE A 41 8.09 1.96 -0.76
N PHE A 42 8.96 2.92 -1.10
CA PHE A 42 8.60 4.25 -1.56
C PHE A 42 8.67 4.32 -3.09
N ASP A 43 7.76 5.03 -3.72
CA ASP A 43 7.79 5.27 -5.18
C ASP A 43 8.71 6.44 -5.58
N ARG A 44 9.28 7.14 -4.61
CA ARG A 44 10.14 8.33 -4.74
C ARG A 44 11.05 8.48 -3.52
N PRO A 45 12.03 9.42 -3.54
CA PRO A 45 12.82 9.73 -2.34
C PRO A 45 11.94 10.02 -1.13
N TYR A 46 12.30 9.45 -0.01
CA TYR A 46 11.59 9.56 1.27
C TYR A 46 12.33 10.49 2.23
N HIS A 47 11.65 10.89 3.31
CA HIS A 47 12.28 11.62 4.40
C HIS A 47 12.63 10.67 5.56
N ASN A 48 13.79 10.91 6.21
CA ASN A 48 14.30 10.03 7.27
C ASN A 48 13.38 9.91 8.50
N SER A 49 12.50 10.89 8.73
CA SER A 49 11.51 10.81 9.82
C SER A 49 10.53 9.61 9.70
N PHE A 50 10.45 8.99 8.51
CA PHE A 50 9.66 7.77 8.30
C PHE A 50 10.40 6.48 8.62
N ILE A 51 11.70 6.58 8.99
CA ILE A 51 12.51 5.44 9.43
C ILE A 51 12.66 5.53 10.96
N PHE A 52 11.64 5.13 11.66
CA PHE A 52 11.50 5.33 13.11
C PHE A 52 11.84 4.09 13.96
N SER A 53 12.41 3.07 13.34
CA SER A 53 12.82 1.82 14.02
C SER A 53 13.97 1.16 13.27
N ASN A 54 14.86 0.48 14.01
CA ASN A 54 16.08 -0.14 13.44
C ASN A 54 15.80 -1.37 12.56
N ASN A 55 14.61 -1.95 12.65
CA ASN A 55 14.19 -3.09 11.84
C ASN A 55 13.50 -2.67 10.51
N ILE A 56 13.60 -1.40 10.14
CA ILE A 56 13.08 -0.86 8.87
C ILE A 56 14.22 -0.70 7.87
N THR A 57 14.03 -1.25 6.69
CA THR A 57 14.88 -1.05 5.51
C THR A 57 14.09 -0.29 4.45
N PRO A 58 14.43 0.97 4.15
CA PRO A 58 13.75 1.74 3.11
C PRO A 58 14.23 1.33 1.72
N LEU A 59 13.31 1.26 0.76
CA LEU A 59 13.56 0.97 -0.64
C LEU A 59 12.88 2.02 -1.52
N VAL A 60 13.63 2.64 -2.43
CA VAL A 60 13.07 3.57 -3.42
C VAL A 60 12.91 2.84 -4.75
N VAL A 61 11.68 2.71 -5.21
CA VAL A 61 11.31 1.99 -6.42
C VAL A 61 10.58 2.93 -7.38
N PRO A 62 11.29 3.67 -8.25
CA PRO A 62 10.68 4.58 -9.19
C PRO A 62 9.93 3.85 -10.32
N PRO A 63 9.06 4.55 -11.07
CA PRO A 63 8.69 5.96 -11.01
C PRO A 63 7.63 6.26 -9.96
N PRO A 64 7.40 7.56 -9.61
CA PRO A 64 6.30 7.98 -8.74
C PRO A 64 4.94 7.56 -9.28
N ALA A 65 4.22 6.74 -8.51
CA ALA A 65 2.94 6.16 -8.90
C ALA A 65 1.78 7.14 -8.59
N ARG A 66 1.60 8.18 -9.41
CA ARG A 66 0.62 9.26 -9.20
C ARG A 66 -0.54 9.27 -10.19
N HIS A 67 -0.55 8.38 -11.19
CA HIS A 67 -1.55 8.32 -12.24
C HIS A 67 -1.94 6.86 -12.49
N PRO A 68 -3.18 6.53 -12.89
CA PRO A 68 -3.63 5.16 -13.11
C PRO A 68 -2.70 4.27 -13.94
N PHE A 69 -2.11 4.78 -15.02
CA PHE A 69 -1.12 4.04 -15.82
C PHE A 69 0.16 3.74 -15.03
N LEU A 70 0.62 4.70 -14.21
CA LEU A 70 1.79 4.49 -13.34
C LEU A 70 1.47 3.59 -12.15
N TRP A 71 0.24 3.63 -11.61
CA TRP A 71 -0.22 2.65 -10.62
C TRP A 71 -0.17 1.24 -11.20
N TYR A 72 -0.76 1.03 -12.38
CA TYR A 72 -0.71 -0.27 -13.04
C TYR A 72 0.73 -0.75 -13.25
N TYR A 73 1.58 0.10 -13.84
CA TYR A 73 2.99 -0.25 -14.05
C TYR A 73 3.71 -0.56 -12.74
N TRP A 74 3.53 0.25 -11.72
CA TRP A 74 4.22 0.10 -10.44
C TRP A 74 3.77 -1.16 -9.69
N PHE A 75 2.47 -1.37 -9.54
CA PHE A 75 1.94 -2.53 -8.83
C PHE A 75 2.08 -3.84 -9.60
N GLU A 76 2.00 -3.84 -10.93
CA GLU A 76 2.02 -5.06 -11.72
C GLU A 76 3.41 -5.48 -12.22
N PHE A 77 4.40 -4.58 -12.18
CA PHE A 77 5.76 -4.90 -12.65
C PHE A 77 6.85 -4.58 -11.62
N LYS A 78 6.79 -3.41 -10.97
CA LYS A 78 7.84 -3.02 -10.02
C LYS A 78 7.70 -3.74 -8.69
N ILE A 79 6.50 -3.74 -8.10
CA ILE A 79 6.24 -4.40 -6.82
C ILE A 79 6.56 -5.91 -6.87
N PRO A 80 6.05 -6.73 -7.82
CA PRO A 80 6.39 -8.15 -7.87
C PRO A 80 7.90 -8.42 -7.94
N LYS A 81 8.61 -7.65 -8.77
CA LYS A 81 10.08 -7.76 -8.89
C LYS A 81 10.78 -7.43 -7.57
N THR A 82 10.33 -6.38 -6.89
CA THR A 82 10.89 -5.95 -5.60
C THR A 82 10.62 -7.00 -4.52
N LEU A 83 9.38 -7.49 -4.42
CA LEU A 83 9.01 -8.53 -3.43
C LEU A 83 9.85 -9.80 -3.60
N LYS A 84 10.07 -10.23 -4.85
CA LYS A 84 10.94 -11.37 -5.15
C LYS A 84 12.39 -11.09 -4.78
N ALA A 85 12.92 -9.92 -5.11
CA ALA A 85 14.33 -9.55 -4.83
C ALA A 85 14.63 -9.51 -3.33
N ILE A 86 13.67 -9.09 -2.51
CA ILE A 86 13.84 -9.05 -1.05
C ILE A 86 13.35 -10.33 -0.36
N ASN A 87 12.89 -11.34 -1.09
CA ASN A 87 12.27 -12.56 -0.54
C ASN A 87 11.19 -12.21 0.52
N ALA A 88 10.25 -11.35 0.14
CA ALA A 88 9.19 -10.92 1.05
C ALA A 88 8.21 -12.05 1.38
N ASP A 89 7.92 -12.27 2.65
CA ASP A 89 6.92 -13.24 3.11
C ASP A 89 5.49 -12.72 2.90
N VAL A 90 5.33 -11.40 2.97
CA VAL A 90 4.03 -10.73 2.80
C VAL A 90 4.22 -9.28 2.37
N LEU A 91 3.27 -8.77 1.56
CA LEU A 91 3.09 -7.35 1.30
C LEU A 91 1.92 -6.81 2.11
N VAL A 92 2.12 -5.73 2.84
CA VAL A 92 1.05 -4.93 3.46
C VAL A 92 0.87 -3.64 2.67
N SER A 93 -0.35 -3.38 2.22
CA SER A 93 -0.68 -2.17 1.46
C SER A 93 -1.74 -1.35 2.19
N PRO A 94 -1.32 -0.30 2.91
CA PRO A 94 -2.22 0.53 3.71
C PRO A 94 -3.23 1.36 2.91
N ASP A 95 -3.05 1.49 1.60
CA ASP A 95 -3.92 2.23 0.68
C ASP A 95 -4.77 1.33 -0.25
N GLY A 96 -4.76 0.02 0.00
CA GLY A 96 -5.58 -0.96 -0.71
C GLY A 96 -5.04 -1.44 -2.05
N TYR A 97 -4.04 -0.76 -2.63
CA TYR A 97 -3.47 -1.18 -3.92
C TYR A 97 -2.51 -2.36 -3.75
N ILE A 98 -2.74 -3.43 -4.47
CA ILE A 98 -1.88 -4.62 -4.47
C ILE A 98 -1.56 -5.07 -5.91
N SER A 99 -0.73 -6.08 -6.06
CA SER A 99 -0.41 -6.66 -7.36
C SER A 99 -1.27 -7.89 -7.64
N LEU A 100 -1.87 -7.94 -8.82
CA LEU A 100 -2.54 -9.14 -9.31
C LEU A 100 -1.55 -10.20 -9.81
N LYS A 101 -0.34 -9.78 -10.20
CA LYS A 101 0.71 -10.64 -10.75
C LYS A 101 1.66 -11.24 -9.72
N SER A 102 1.64 -10.73 -8.48
CA SER A 102 2.52 -11.26 -7.44
C SER A 102 1.95 -12.52 -6.81
N ASP A 103 2.83 -13.51 -6.58
CA ASP A 103 2.50 -14.72 -5.81
C ASP A 103 2.76 -14.53 -4.31
N THR A 104 3.47 -13.48 -3.92
CA THR A 104 3.67 -13.14 -2.50
C THR A 104 2.31 -12.84 -1.86
N PRO A 105 1.98 -13.43 -0.70
CA PRO A 105 0.77 -13.09 0.05
C PRO A 105 0.64 -11.59 0.29
N GLN A 106 -0.56 -11.03 0.13
CA GLN A 106 -0.79 -9.59 0.24
C GLN A 106 -1.96 -9.30 1.17
N VAL A 107 -1.80 -8.25 1.98
CA VAL A 107 -2.83 -7.69 2.85
C VAL A 107 -3.19 -6.31 2.32
N ALA A 108 -4.43 -6.10 1.94
CA ALA A 108 -4.95 -4.82 1.47
C ALA A 108 -5.78 -4.14 2.56
N VAL A 109 -5.49 -2.88 2.88
CA VAL A 109 -6.33 -2.07 3.76
C VAL A 109 -7.21 -1.19 2.89
N ILE A 110 -8.50 -1.50 2.83
CA ILE A 110 -9.51 -0.74 2.08
C ILE A 110 -10.24 0.16 3.07
N HIS A 111 -10.06 1.48 2.94
CA HIS A 111 -10.63 2.47 3.86
C HIS A 111 -12.10 2.69 3.60
N ASP A 112 -12.48 2.83 2.34
CA ASP A 112 -13.85 3.02 1.86
C ASP A 112 -13.96 2.59 0.39
N ILE A 113 -15.20 2.58 -0.12
CA ILE A 113 -15.51 2.33 -1.53
C ILE A 113 -16.25 3.51 -2.18
N ASN A 114 -15.96 4.74 -1.74
CA ASN A 114 -16.55 5.96 -2.29
C ASN A 114 -16.38 6.10 -3.80
N PHE A 115 -15.30 5.54 -4.37
CA PHE A 115 -15.11 5.47 -5.81
C PHE A 115 -16.23 4.70 -6.54
N TYR A 116 -16.91 3.77 -5.85
CA TYR A 116 -18.06 3.03 -6.36
C TYR A 116 -19.36 3.81 -6.18
N HIS A 117 -19.60 4.34 -4.98
CA HIS A 117 -20.86 5.06 -4.66
C HIS A 117 -20.96 6.44 -5.32
N ALA A 118 -19.84 7.15 -5.45
CA ALA A 118 -19.77 8.50 -6.01
C ALA A 118 -18.67 8.65 -7.06
N PRO A 119 -18.71 7.87 -8.16
CA PRO A 119 -17.67 7.85 -9.18
C PRO A 119 -17.42 9.20 -9.86
N GLN A 120 -18.47 10.07 -9.90
CA GLN A 120 -18.41 11.42 -10.46
C GLN A 120 -17.51 12.38 -9.64
N GLY A 121 -17.18 12.05 -8.40
CA GLY A 121 -16.26 12.81 -7.55
C GLY A 121 -14.78 12.62 -7.90
N LEU A 122 -14.46 11.70 -8.83
CA LEU A 122 -13.11 11.35 -9.23
C LEU A 122 -12.85 11.63 -10.71
N PRO A 123 -11.59 11.94 -11.09
CA PRO A 123 -11.22 11.98 -12.49
C PRO A 123 -11.56 10.66 -13.19
N PHE A 124 -12.01 10.74 -14.46
CA PHE A 124 -12.52 9.62 -15.23
C PHE A 124 -11.61 8.37 -15.19
N PHE A 125 -10.34 8.51 -15.50
CA PHE A 125 -9.39 7.38 -15.49
C PHE A 125 -9.16 6.80 -14.09
N THR A 126 -9.19 7.64 -13.05
CA THR A 126 -9.07 7.20 -11.65
C THR A 126 -10.28 6.36 -11.24
N SER A 127 -11.48 6.87 -11.50
CA SER A 127 -12.73 6.15 -11.22
C SER A 127 -12.77 4.80 -11.94
N HIS A 128 -12.46 4.76 -13.24
CA HIS A 128 -12.42 3.52 -14.01
C HIS A 128 -11.37 2.53 -13.49
N TYR A 129 -10.17 3.02 -13.17
CA TYR A 129 -9.13 2.17 -12.60
C TYR A 129 -9.59 1.55 -11.28
N MET A 130 -10.09 2.36 -10.35
CA MET A 130 -10.50 1.87 -9.03
C MET A 130 -11.66 0.88 -9.13
N ASN A 131 -12.71 1.20 -9.89
CA ASN A 131 -13.87 0.30 -10.09
C ASN A 131 -13.48 -1.03 -10.78
N TYR A 132 -12.47 -1.02 -11.64
CA TYR A 132 -11.98 -2.24 -12.30
C TYR A 132 -11.06 -3.07 -11.42
N PHE A 133 -10.11 -2.42 -10.73
CA PHE A 133 -9.03 -3.13 -10.02
C PHE A 133 -9.37 -3.48 -8.57
N PHE A 134 -10.06 -2.63 -7.81
CA PHE A 134 -10.28 -2.87 -6.38
C PHE A 134 -11.08 -4.14 -6.09
N PRO A 135 -12.14 -4.50 -6.82
CA PRO A 135 -12.80 -5.80 -6.64
C PRO A 135 -11.82 -6.98 -6.87
N ARG A 136 -10.93 -6.85 -7.84
CA ARG A 136 -9.90 -7.86 -8.14
C ARG A 136 -8.83 -7.91 -7.06
N PHE A 137 -8.44 -6.75 -6.52
CA PHE A 137 -7.52 -6.68 -5.38
C PHE A 137 -8.12 -7.37 -4.15
N ALA A 138 -9.39 -7.10 -3.84
CA ALA A 138 -10.08 -7.74 -2.72
C ALA A 138 -10.12 -9.29 -2.88
N GLN A 139 -10.37 -9.79 -4.09
CA GLN A 139 -10.36 -11.23 -4.39
C GLN A 139 -8.95 -11.85 -4.32
N LYS A 140 -7.91 -11.13 -4.77
CA LYS A 140 -6.52 -11.60 -4.77
C LYS A 140 -5.88 -11.53 -3.39
N ALA A 141 -6.26 -10.58 -2.55
CA ALA A 141 -5.67 -10.37 -1.25
C ALA A 141 -5.83 -11.59 -0.34
N LYS A 142 -4.76 -11.98 0.36
CA LYS A 142 -4.83 -13.02 1.41
C LYS A 142 -5.71 -12.58 2.58
N ARG A 143 -5.74 -11.29 2.86
CA ARG A 143 -6.62 -10.62 3.84
C ARG A 143 -6.98 -9.23 3.35
N VAL A 144 -8.23 -8.87 3.55
CA VAL A 144 -8.71 -7.48 3.43
C VAL A 144 -8.97 -6.97 4.84
N VAL A 145 -8.45 -5.79 5.12
CA VAL A 145 -8.62 -5.07 6.39
C VAL A 145 -9.40 -3.80 6.09
N THR A 146 -10.31 -3.42 6.97
CA THR A 146 -11.05 -2.16 6.90
C THR A 146 -10.90 -1.38 8.20
N VAL A 147 -11.10 -0.07 8.14
CA VAL A 147 -10.89 0.83 9.28
C VAL A 147 -12.10 0.95 10.22
N SER A 148 -13.26 0.42 9.81
CA SER A 148 -14.49 0.50 10.59
C SER A 148 -15.46 -0.65 10.26
N GLN A 149 -16.42 -0.90 11.16
CA GLN A 149 -17.51 -1.83 10.87
C GLN A 149 -18.39 -1.35 9.72
N PHE A 150 -18.56 -0.05 9.58
CA PHE A 150 -19.28 0.54 8.45
C PHE A 150 -18.62 0.16 7.12
N SER A 151 -17.31 0.41 6.98
CA SER A 151 -16.57 0.04 5.77
C SER A 151 -16.51 -1.47 5.52
N ARG A 152 -16.74 -2.28 6.56
CA ARG A 152 -16.77 -3.74 6.43
C ARG A 152 -18.11 -4.23 5.87
N THR A 153 -19.20 -3.58 6.22
CA THR A 153 -20.56 -3.96 5.79
C THR A 153 -20.92 -3.39 4.42
N ASP A 154 -20.24 -2.33 4.01
CA ASP A 154 -20.38 -1.68 2.72
C ASP A 154 -19.71 -2.52 1.60
#